data_b36de980f6b7e1172620f2d73f5524f1
#
_entry.id   b36de980f6b7e1172620f2d73f5524f1
#
_cell.length_a   1.000
_cell.length_b   1.000
_cell.length_c   1.000
_cell.angle_alpha   90.00
_cell.angle_beta   90.00
_cell.angle_gamma   90.00
#
_symmetry.space_group_name_H-M   'P 1'
#
loop_
_entity.id
_entity.type
_entity.pdbx_description
1 polymer ?
#
loop_
_entity_poly.entity_id
_entity_poly.type
_entity_poly.pdbx_seq_one_letter_code
_entity_poly.pdbx_strand_id
1 'polypeptide(L)'
;LRRAGLALGRAFQIQDDLLDLTADPDTWGKPIGGDLVEGKRTFLLLTARACSESADRDWLAEVFEGGLDPVRVPAVRDRLDALGVLDAAAEAVDHYTEVGRAGLDVLPAGPASDALRALALGLASRTL
;
A
#
# COMPACT_ATOMS: atom_id res chain seq x y z
N LEU A 1 -12.41 11.43 15.46
CA LEU A 1 -12.20 11.84 14.06
C LEU A 1 -10.73 11.84 13.65
N ARG A 2 -9.82 12.53 14.35
CA ARG A 2 -8.38 12.57 13.98
C ARG A 2 -7.76 11.18 13.83
N ARG A 3 -8.01 10.28 14.79
CA ARG A 3 -7.49 8.89 14.75
C ARG A 3 -8.06 8.13 13.56
N ALA A 4 -9.36 8.29 13.29
CA ALA A 4 -10.01 7.66 12.14
C ALA A 4 -9.42 8.17 10.82
N GLY A 5 -9.29 9.48 10.64
CA GLY A 5 -8.70 10.07 9.45
C GLY A 5 -7.25 9.64 9.21
N LEU A 6 -6.43 9.54 10.27
CA LEU A 6 -5.05 9.04 10.17
C LEU A 6 -5.01 7.56 9.76
N ALA A 7 -5.90 6.73 10.30
CA ALA A 7 -5.97 5.32 9.95
C ALA A 7 -6.39 5.13 8.49
N LEU A 8 -7.48 5.80 8.06
CA LEU A 8 -7.93 5.74 6.66
C LEU A 8 -6.89 6.27 5.68
N GLY A 9 -6.18 7.34 6.03
CA GLY A 9 -5.10 7.87 5.20
C GLY A 9 -3.94 6.89 5.05
N ARG A 10 -3.59 6.13 6.11
CA ARG A 10 -2.59 5.07 6.04
C ARG A 10 -3.06 3.90 5.17
N ALA A 11 -4.30 3.44 5.36
CA ALA A 11 -4.87 2.39 4.52
C ALA A 11 -4.81 2.78 3.04
N PHE A 12 -5.24 4.00 2.72
CA PHE A 12 -5.22 4.52 1.36
C PHE A 12 -3.80 4.54 0.76
N GLN A 13 -2.82 5.05 1.50
CA GLN A 13 -1.44 5.13 1.00
C GLN A 13 -0.83 3.75 0.79
N ILE A 14 -1.02 2.80 1.73
CA ILE A 14 -0.50 1.44 1.58
C ILE A 14 -1.17 0.73 0.40
N GLN A 15 -2.46 0.94 0.21
CA GLN A 15 -3.19 0.39 -0.92
C GLN A 15 -2.71 0.96 -2.27
N ASP A 16 -2.41 2.26 -2.33
CA ASP A 16 -1.86 2.90 -3.53
C ASP A 16 -0.47 2.33 -3.87
N ASP A 17 0.39 2.18 -2.86
CA ASP A 17 1.71 1.53 -2.99
C ASP A 17 1.57 0.07 -3.49
N LEU A 18 0.58 -0.68 -2.99
CA LEU A 18 0.32 -2.06 -3.38
C LEU A 18 -0.18 -2.15 -4.83
N LEU A 19 -1.12 -1.26 -5.20
CA LEU A 19 -1.67 -1.17 -6.56
C LEU A 19 -0.60 -0.81 -7.59
N ASP A 20 0.38 0.02 -7.24
CA ASP A 20 1.51 0.34 -8.13
C ASP A 20 2.30 -0.91 -8.57
N LEU A 21 2.27 -2.00 -7.78
CA LEU A 21 2.94 -3.26 -8.12
C LEU A 21 2.03 -4.37 -8.65
N THR A 22 0.74 -4.34 -8.29
CA THR A 22 -0.16 -5.49 -8.48
C THR A 22 -1.30 -5.23 -9.44
N ALA A 23 -1.57 -3.97 -9.78
CA ALA A 23 -2.64 -3.61 -10.70
C ALA A 23 -2.37 -4.18 -12.12
N ASP A 24 -3.45 -4.46 -12.83
CA ASP A 24 -3.37 -4.81 -14.24
C ASP A 24 -2.98 -3.57 -15.06
N PRO A 25 -1.86 -3.60 -15.83
CA PRO A 25 -1.40 -2.47 -16.63
C PRO A 25 -2.45 -1.94 -17.59
N ASP A 26 -3.26 -2.84 -18.17
CA ASP A 26 -4.28 -2.49 -19.16
C ASP A 26 -5.44 -1.69 -18.53
N THR A 27 -5.73 -1.95 -17.26
CA THR A 27 -6.77 -1.26 -16.50
C THR A 27 -6.24 -0.02 -15.77
N TRP A 28 -4.99 -0.07 -15.30
CA TRP A 28 -4.36 1.00 -14.53
C TRP A 28 -3.96 2.20 -15.38
N GLY A 29 -3.70 1.98 -16.69
CA GLY A 29 -3.38 3.03 -17.65
C GLY A 29 -2.00 3.66 -17.50
N LYS A 30 -1.14 3.12 -16.62
CA LYS A 30 0.26 3.53 -16.42
C LYS A 30 1.16 2.32 -16.20
N PRO A 31 2.49 2.45 -16.44
CA PRO A 31 3.43 1.38 -16.14
C PRO A 31 3.38 0.99 -14.67
N ILE A 32 3.53 -0.31 -14.39
CA ILE A 32 3.61 -0.86 -13.04
C ILE A 32 4.99 -0.61 -12.45
N GLY A 33 5.04 -0.39 -11.12
CA GLY A 33 6.30 -0.31 -10.38
C GLY A 33 7.02 1.03 -10.52
N GLY A 34 6.30 2.09 -10.83
CA GLY A 34 6.88 3.44 -10.91
C GLY A 34 7.59 3.84 -9.62
N ASP A 35 7.03 3.49 -8.48
CA ASP A 35 7.60 3.77 -7.16
C ASP A 35 8.93 3.01 -6.93
N LEU A 36 9.05 1.78 -7.45
CA LEU A 36 10.32 1.03 -7.42
C LEU A 36 11.39 1.68 -8.30
N VAL A 37 11.02 2.09 -9.50
CA VAL A 37 11.93 2.75 -10.45
C VAL A 37 12.47 4.06 -9.86
N GLU A 38 11.64 4.81 -9.16
CA GLU A 38 12.02 6.06 -8.49
C GLU A 38 12.75 5.85 -7.15
N GLY A 39 12.81 4.63 -6.63
CA GLY A 39 13.41 4.34 -5.33
C GLY A 39 12.62 4.94 -4.15
N LYS A 40 11.32 5.12 -4.31
CA LYS A 40 10.47 5.65 -3.24
C LYS A 40 10.46 4.73 -2.03
N ARG A 41 10.51 5.35 -0.85
CA ARG A 41 10.45 4.64 0.44
C ARG A 41 9.01 4.31 0.81
N THR A 42 8.40 3.41 0.02
CA THR A 42 7.04 2.93 0.23
C THR A 42 6.94 2.01 1.45
N PHE A 43 5.70 1.77 1.90
CA PHE A 43 5.43 0.77 2.94
C PHE A 43 6.01 -0.61 2.57
N LEU A 44 5.89 -1.01 1.30
CA LEU A 44 6.38 -2.30 0.80
C LEU A 44 7.90 -2.43 0.96
N LEU A 45 8.68 -1.44 0.51
CA LEU A 45 10.13 -1.49 0.60
C LEU A 45 10.62 -1.39 2.05
N LEU A 46 9.96 -0.60 2.90
CA LEU A 46 10.32 -0.50 4.32
C LEU A 46 10.00 -1.81 5.06
N THR A 47 8.88 -2.47 4.74
CA THR A 47 8.53 -3.80 5.26
C THR A 47 9.52 -4.86 4.80
N ALA A 48 9.86 -4.89 3.50
CA ALA A 48 10.88 -5.77 2.96
C ALA A 48 12.20 -5.63 3.72
N ARG A 49 12.64 -4.41 3.96
CA ARG A 49 13.86 -4.13 4.72
C ARG A 49 13.81 -4.66 6.16
N ALA A 50 12.64 -4.56 6.81
CA ALA A 50 12.45 -5.04 8.18
C ALA A 50 12.44 -6.56 8.27
N CYS A 51 11.92 -7.26 7.23
CA CYS A 51 11.81 -8.72 7.18
C CYS A 51 13.04 -9.40 6.56
N SER A 52 13.93 -8.65 5.90
CA SER A 52 15.05 -9.20 5.13
C SER A 52 16.19 -9.69 5.99
N GLU A 53 16.73 -10.84 5.62
CA GLU A 53 18.01 -11.34 6.10
C GLU A 53 19.19 -10.68 5.37
N SER A 54 20.43 -10.99 5.78
CA SER A 54 21.65 -10.37 5.21
C SER A 54 21.76 -10.55 3.69
N ALA A 55 21.30 -11.69 3.15
CA ALA A 55 21.35 -12.00 1.71
C ALA A 55 20.46 -11.09 0.84
N ASP A 56 19.43 -10.51 1.43
CA ASP A 56 18.48 -9.66 0.70
C ASP A 56 18.83 -8.17 0.75
N ARG A 57 19.81 -7.79 1.55
CA ARG A 57 20.13 -6.37 1.79
C ARG A 57 20.74 -5.68 0.58
N ASP A 58 21.54 -6.37 -0.21
CA ASP A 58 22.25 -5.77 -1.33
C ASP A 58 21.30 -5.35 -2.44
N TRP A 59 20.37 -6.24 -2.83
CA TRP A 59 19.40 -5.89 -3.86
C TRP A 59 18.39 -4.84 -3.37
N LEU A 60 18.01 -4.86 -2.09
CA LEU A 60 17.15 -3.82 -1.51
C LEU A 60 17.86 -2.46 -1.51
N ALA A 61 19.15 -2.41 -1.18
CA ALA A 61 19.94 -1.19 -1.26
C ALA A 61 19.93 -0.63 -2.67
N GLU A 62 20.13 -1.49 -3.69
CA GLU A 62 20.06 -1.09 -5.10
C GLU A 62 18.69 -0.48 -5.46
N VAL A 63 17.59 -1.09 -5.03
CA VAL A 63 16.24 -0.56 -5.28
C VAL A 63 16.03 0.79 -4.57
N PHE A 64 16.54 0.95 -3.34
CA PHE A 64 16.44 2.22 -2.61
C PHE A 64 17.26 3.38 -3.21
N GLU A 65 18.28 3.09 -3.99
CA GLU A 65 19.05 4.10 -4.71
C GLU A 65 18.26 4.75 -5.86
N GLY A 66 17.22 4.06 -6.34
CA GLY A 66 16.43 4.49 -7.48
C GLY A 66 17.11 4.20 -8.83
N GLY A 67 16.41 4.50 -9.91
CA GLY A 67 16.92 4.22 -11.25
C GLY A 67 16.88 2.75 -11.65
N LEU A 68 16.03 1.94 -10.98
CA LEU A 68 15.80 0.55 -11.36
C LEU A 68 15.30 0.48 -12.82
N ASP A 69 15.94 -0.36 -13.63
CA ASP A 69 15.45 -0.63 -14.98
C ASP A 69 14.03 -1.22 -14.90
N PRO A 70 13.03 -0.62 -15.59
CA PRO A 70 11.65 -1.10 -15.59
C PRO A 70 11.51 -2.59 -15.94
N VAL A 71 12.38 -3.14 -16.76
CA VAL A 71 12.40 -4.58 -17.10
C VAL A 71 12.61 -5.47 -15.87
N ARG A 72 13.20 -4.97 -14.81
CA ARG A 72 13.47 -5.69 -13.55
C ARG A 72 12.32 -5.62 -12.54
N VAL A 73 11.32 -4.77 -12.76
CA VAL A 73 10.18 -4.59 -11.85
C VAL A 73 9.46 -5.91 -11.54
N PRO A 74 9.16 -6.78 -12.53
CA PRO A 74 8.52 -8.07 -12.24
C PRO A 74 9.35 -8.95 -11.30
N ALA A 75 10.67 -9.01 -11.49
CA ALA A 75 11.55 -9.81 -10.64
C ALA A 75 11.64 -9.27 -9.20
N VAL A 76 11.62 -7.95 -9.03
CA VAL A 76 11.58 -7.31 -7.72
C VAL A 76 10.25 -7.57 -7.03
N ARG A 77 9.13 -7.44 -7.76
CA ARG A 77 7.80 -7.77 -7.25
C ARG A 77 7.72 -9.22 -6.75
N ASP A 78 8.17 -10.19 -7.58
CA ASP A 78 8.13 -11.61 -7.22
C ASP A 78 8.99 -11.90 -5.97
N ARG A 79 10.07 -11.14 -5.77
CA ARG A 79 10.90 -11.25 -4.58
C ARG A 79 10.24 -10.64 -3.33
N LEU A 80 9.52 -9.51 -3.48
CA LEU A 80 8.71 -8.92 -2.41
C LEU A 80 7.57 -9.86 -2.00
N ASP A 81 6.94 -10.52 -2.97
CA ASP A 81 5.90 -11.52 -2.74
C ASP A 81 6.47 -12.73 -1.97
N ALA A 82 7.60 -13.27 -2.41
CA ALA A 82 8.28 -14.39 -1.72
C ALA A 82 8.68 -14.06 -0.28
N LEU A 83 8.93 -12.78 0.05
CA LEU A 83 9.18 -12.31 1.41
C LEU A 83 7.88 -12.08 2.22
N GLY A 84 6.70 -12.32 1.65
CA GLY A 84 5.39 -12.09 2.30
C GLY A 84 5.03 -10.61 2.45
N VAL A 85 5.71 -9.72 1.73
CA VAL A 85 5.52 -8.26 1.87
C VAL A 85 4.18 -7.82 1.31
N LEU A 86 3.72 -8.44 0.21
CA LEU A 86 2.44 -8.09 -0.41
C LEU A 86 1.27 -8.48 0.51
N ASP A 87 1.32 -9.67 1.11
CA ASP A 87 0.34 -10.12 2.10
C ASP A 87 0.33 -9.21 3.34
N ALA A 88 1.50 -8.87 3.87
CA ALA A 88 1.62 -7.95 5.01
C ALA A 88 1.05 -6.55 4.70
N ALA A 89 1.19 -6.08 3.47
CA ALA A 89 0.60 -4.82 3.03
C ALA A 89 -0.93 -4.92 2.97
N ALA A 90 -1.49 -5.99 2.41
CA ALA A 90 -2.93 -6.23 2.37
C ALA A 90 -3.54 -6.29 3.79
N GLU A 91 -2.91 -7.05 4.70
CA GLU A 91 -3.32 -7.11 6.11
C GLU A 91 -3.26 -5.72 6.79
N ALA A 92 -2.26 -4.92 6.48
CA ALA A 92 -2.15 -3.56 7.02
C ALA A 92 -3.26 -2.64 6.50
N VAL A 93 -3.64 -2.75 5.22
CA VAL A 93 -4.79 -2.03 4.64
C VAL A 93 -6.07 -2.39 5.39
N ASP A 94 -6.35 -3.68 5.57
CA ASP A 94 -7.53 -4.16 6.28
C ASP A 94 -7.56 -3.66 7.73
N HIS A 95 -6.44 -3.79 8.43
CA HIS A 95 -6.32 -3.32 9.80
C HIS A 95 -6.60 -1.82 9.95
N TYR A 96 -5.96 -0.99 9.13
CA TYR A 96 -6.15 0.46 9.22
C TYR A 96 -7.53 0.90 8.74
N THR A 97 -8.12 0.21 7.79
CA THR A 97 -9.51 0.42 7.36
C THR A 97 -10.48 0.17 8.51
N GLU A 98 -10.32 -0.95 9.22
CA GLU A 98 -11.18 -1.29 10.36
C GLU A 98 -11.01 -0.30 11.51
N VAL A 99 -9.78 0.09 11.84
CA VAL A 99 -9.51 1.15 12.85
C VAL A 99 -10.17 2.47 12.45
N GLY A 100 -10.10 2.82 11.18
CA GLY A 100 -10.72 4.03 10.64
C GLY A 100 -12.24 3.96 10.73
N ARG A 101 -12.85 2.84 10.31
CA ARG A 101 -14.28 2.59 10.36
C ARG A 101 -14.82 2.67 11.80
N ALA A 102 -14.22 1.93 12.72
CA ALA A 102 -14.59 1.96 14.13
C ALA A 102 -14.49 3.37 14.75
N GLY A 103 -13.51 4.16 14.31
CA GLY A 103 -13.39 5.54 14.73
C GLY A 103 -14.46 6.50 14.20
N LEU A 104 -15.22 6.10 13.15
CA LEU A 104 -16.37 6.84 12.64
C LEU A 104 -17.69 6.43 13.31
N ASP A 105 -17.74 5.27 13.98
CA ASP A 105 -18.95 4.79 14.65
C ASP A 105 -19.36 5.65 15.86
N VAL A 106 -18.41 6.42 16.41
CA VAL A 106 -18.70 7.38 17.50
C VAL A 106 -19.44 8.64 17.04
N LEU A 107 -19.59 8.83 15.73
CA LEU A 107 -20.32 9.98 15.20
C LEU A 107 -21.82 9.80 15.36
N PRO A 108 -22.56 10.86 15.74
CA PRO A 108 -24.01 10.83 15.77
C PRO A 108 -24.57 10.47 14.39
N ALA A 109 -25.69 9.75 14.37
CA ALA A 109 -26.38 9.40 13.13
C ALA A 109 -26.84 10.68 12.39
N GLY A 110 -26.66 10.69 11.10
CA GLY A 110 -27.07 11.80 10.25
C GLY A 110 -26.39 11.81 8.88
N PRO A 111 -26.89 12.63 7.93
CA PRO A 111 -26.42 12.62 6.56
C PRO A 111 -24.90 12.85 6.41
N ALA A 112 -24.32 13.70 7.25
CA ALA A 112 -22.89 14.00 7.20
C ALA A 112 -22.03 12.81 7.64
N SER A 113 -22.43 12.11 8.70
CA SER A 113 -21.72 10.91 9.17
C SER A 113 -21.90 9.73 8.22
N ASP A 114 -23.05 9.62 7.58
CA ASP A 114 -23.32 8.59 6.57
C ASP A 114 -22.46 8.84 5.31
N ALA A 115 -22.34 10.08 4.88
CA ALA A 115 -21.46 10.46 3.77
C ALA A 115 -19.98 10.17 4.09
N LEU A 116 -19.52 10.45 5.31
CA LEU A 116 -18.15 10.12 5.74
C LEU A 116 -17.88 8.61 5.77
N ARG A 117 -18.85 7.82 6.24
CA ARG A 117 -18.77 6.35 6.24
C ARG A 117 -18.71 5.81 4.81
N ALA A 118 -19.58 6.31 3.93
CA ALA A 118 -19.60 5.92 2.51
C ALA A 118 -18.28 6.26 1.82
N LEU A 119 -17.72 7.44 2.07
CA LEU A 119 -16.41 7.85 1.55
C LEU A 119 -15.30 6.93 2.06
N ALA A 120 -15.28 6.61 3.36
CA ALA A 120 -14.29 5.73 3.96
C ALA A 120 -14.34 4.32 3.35
N LEU A 121 -15.54 3.77 3.14
CA LEU A 121 -15.73 2.48 2.47
C LEU A 121 -15.28 2.54 1.00
N GLY A 122 -15.59 3.61 0.28
CA GLY A 122 -15.17 3.79 -1.11
C GLY A 122 -13.65 3.91 -1.28
N LEU A 123 -12.95 4.49 -0.31
CA LEU A 123 -11.48 4.53 -0.31
C LEU A 123 -10.85 3.16 -0.05
N ALA A 124 -11.49 2.35 0.80
CA ALA A 124 -11.02 1.01 1.16
C ALA A 124 -11.37 -0.06 0.10
N SER A 125 -12.42 0.16 -0.69
CA SER A 125 -12.92 -0.79 -1.69
C SER A 125 -12.33 -0.57 -3.10
N ARG A 126 -11.26 0.20 -3.24
CA ARG A 126 -10.50 0.22 -4.49
C ARG A 126 -9.93 -1.17 -4.73
N THR A 127 -10.66 -1.97 -5.49
CA THR A 127 -10.33 -3.35 -5.82
C THR A 127 -9.06 -3.38 -6.66
N LEU A 128 -8.20 -4.29 -6.27
CA LEU A 128 -7.11 -4.84 -7.07
C LEU A 128 -7.64 -5.41 -8.39
#